data_ec1ddcddce3b9893f4af52357c02a68b
#
_entry.id   ec1ddcddce3b9893f4af52357c02a68b
#
_cell.length_a   1.000
_cell.length_b   1.000
_cell.length_c   1.000
_cell.angle_alpha   90.00
_cell.angle_beta   90.00
_cell.angle_gamma   90.00
#
_symmetry.space_group_name_H-M   'P 1'
#
loop_
_entity.id
_entity.type
_entity.pdbx_description
1 polymer ?
#
loop_
_entity_poly.entity_id
_entity_poly.type
_entity_poly.pdbx_seq_one_letter_code
_entity_poly.pdbx_strand_id
1 'polypeptide(L)'
;MKKLSVCLLTAVLSCWCAAAFGWGKVGHDAIAYIAECNLTPKAKKNIERYLGGRSIVYYASWMDQVRHTPAYKHTTTWHTNSVDAEGNYVPDPKGDAMTFLDDCIAKVKDYRNQDDSTVRVSIRFIVHLVGDMHCPGHVKYPWYKKYKFSLNGAEYNLHNYWDEWALTLSNKWHYLEYGHQLDRCSKREKREIAQGTPRDWLADSARDCRVIYDWTKADQKLSYEAVSYTHLTLPTTS
;
A
#
# COMPACT_ATOMS: atom_id res chain seq x y z
N MET A 1 -28.16 -47.05 0.63
CA MET A 1 -28.42 -45.67 0.20
C MET A 1 -27.91 -44.68 1.25
N LYS A 2 -26.63 -44.46 1.41
CA LYS A 2 -26.03 -43.39 2.28
C LYS A 2 -24.55 -43.21 1.95
N LYS A 3 -24.19 -42.89 0.68
CA LYS A 3 -22.80 -42.52 0.30
C LYS A 3 -22.72 -41.45 -0.79
N LEU A 4 -23.74 -40.61 -0.94
CA LEU A 4 -23.74 -39.58 -2.00
C LEU A 4 -23.80 -38.11 -1.49
N SER A 5 -23.71 -37.89 -0.17
CA SER A 5 -23.87 -36.54 0.40
C SER A 5 -22.58 -35.89 0.91
N VAL A 6 -21.43 -36.56 0.82
CA VAL A 6 -20.17 -36.02 1.34
C VAL A 6 -19.33 -35.33 0.24
N CYS A 7 -19.52 -35.67 -1.03
CA CYS A 7 -18.74 -35.07 -2.13
C CYS A 7 -19.25 -33.71 -2.63
N LEU A 8 -20.42 -33.25 -2.19
CA LEU A 8 -20.97 -31.95 -2.63
C LEU A 8 -20.59 -30.78 -1.70
N LEU A 9 -20.05 -31.07 -0.53
CA LEU A 9 -19.68 -30.01 0.45
C LEU A 9 -18.23 -29.54 0.32
N THR A 10 -17.39 -30.23 -0.45
CA THR A 10 -15.98 -29.86 -0.65
C THR A 10 -15.73 -29.00 -1.89
N ALA A 11 -16.73 -28.78 -2.74
CA ALA A 11 -16.60 -27.98 -3.98
C ALA A 11 -17.01 -26.51 -3.84
N VAL A 12 -17.48 -26.06 -2.67
CA VAL A 12 -17.98 -24.67 -2.46
C VAL A 12 -16.95 -23.78 -1.73
N LEU A 13 -15.84 -24.33 -1.28
CA LEU A 13 -14.83 -23.57 -0.49
C LEU A 13 -13.59 -23.11 -1.27
N SER A 14 -13.59 -23.18 -2.59
CA SER A 14 -12.43 -22.75 -3.41
C SER A 14 -12.69 -21.49 -4.25
N CYS A 15 -13.68 -20.69 -3.93
CA CYS A 15 -13.78 -19.33 -4.46
C CYS A 15 -13.09 -18.35 -3.51
N TRP A 16 -11.79 -18.54 -3.31
CA TRP A 16 -10.97 -17.48 -2.79
C TRP A 16 -10.87 -16.41 -3.89
N CYS A 17 -11.72 -15.39 -3.77
CA CYS A 17 -11.49 -14.13 -4.44
C CYS A 17 -10.08 -13.70 -4.04
N ALA A 18 -9.14 -13.76 -4.97
CA ALA A 18 -7.88 -13.05 -4.85
C ALA A 18 -8.24 -11.57 -4.79
N ALA A 19 -8.47 -11.06 -3.57
CA ALA A 19 -8.63 -9.66 -3.33
C ALA A 19 -7.28 -9.02 -3.69
N ALA A 20 -7.29 -8.11 -4.65
CA ALA A 20 -6.14 -7.27 -4.92
C ALA A 20 -5.95 -6.38 -3.69
N PHE A 21 -4.90 -6.64 -2.92
CA PHE A 21 -4.50 -5.85 -1.77
C PHE A 21 -3.44 -4.86 -2.24
N GLY A 22 -3.45 -3.65 -1.72
CA GLY A 22 -2.32 -2.73 -1.71
C GLY A 22 -1.10 -3.38 -1.07
N TRP A 23 0.01 -2.69 -0.83
CA TRP A 23 1.12 -3.37 -0.17
C TRP A 23 0.59 -4.46 0.74
N GLY A 24 0.89 -5.73 0.49
CA GLY A 24 0.36 -6.82 1.30
C GLY A 24 0.62 -6.56 2.78
N LYS A 25 -0.05 -7.26 3.64
CA LYS A 25 -0.01 -7.01 5.10
C LYS A 25 1.40 -6.72 5.64
N VAL A 26 2.43 -7.41 5.17
CA VAL A 26 3.82 -7.21 5.60
C VAL A 26 4.34 -5.83 5.24
N GLY A 27 4.05 -5.33 4.04
CA GLY A 27 4.48 -4.00 3.61
C GLY A 27 3.77 -2.88 4.37
N HIS A 28 2.44 -2.94 4.48
CA HIS A 28 1.67 -1.98 5.27
C HIS A 28 2.11 -1.96 6.74
N ASP A 29 2.30 -3.13 7.35
CA ASP A 29 2.74 -3.23 8.74
C ASP A 29 4.15 -2.63 8.92
N ALA A 30 5.08 -2.86 7.97
CA ALA A 30 6.44 -2.31 8.02
C ALA A 30 6.43 -0.76 7.92
N ILE A 31 5.69 -0.20 6.96
CA ILE A 31 5.56 1.25 6.77
C ILE A 31 4.94 1.89 8.02
N ALA A 32 3.84 1.33 8.52
CA ALA A 32 3.20 1.83 9.73
C ALA A 32 4.11 1.73 10.96
N TYR A 33 4.90 0.66 11.09
CA TYR A 33 5.86 0.50 12.17
C TYR A 33 6.96 1.57 12.12
N ILE A 34 7.54 1.82 10.95
CA ILE A 34 8.52 2.89 10.76
C ILE A 34 7.90 4.25 11.13
N ALA A 35 6.70 4.53 10.65
CA ALA A 35 5.99 5.76 10.98
C ALA A 35 5.78 5.89 12.49
N GLU A 36 5.32 4.84 13.16
CA GLU A 36 5.10 4.83 14.61
C GLU A 36 6.40 5.08 15.40
N CYS A 37 7.52 4.49 14.99
CA CYS A 37 8.83 4.70 15.61
C CYS A 37 9.32 6.16 15.50
N ASN A 38 8.84 6.88 14.50
CA ASN A 38 9.24 8.28 14.23
C ASN A 38 8.22 9.32 14.74
N LEU A 39 7.11 8.88 15.33
CA LEU A 39 6.15 9.81 15.98
C LEU A 39 6.76 10.45 17.24
N THR A 40 6.42 11.72 17.46
CA THR A 40 6.69 12.30 18.79
C THR A 40 5.84 11.61 19.85
N PRO A 41 6.30 11.53 21.12
CA PRO A 41 5.51 10.92 22.21
C PRO A 41 4.09 11.51 22.34
N LYS A 42 3.95 12.81 22.11
CA LYS A 42 2.65 13.51 22.13
C LYS A 42 1.75 13.06 20.97
N ALA A 43 2.29 12.96 19.76
CA ALA A 43 1.54 12.49 18.60
C ALA A 43 1.11 11.03 18.79
N LYS A 44 2.03 10.16 19.20
CA LYS A 44 1.74 8.74 19.47
C LYS A 44 0.60 8.60 20.49
N LYS A 45 0.70 9.25 21.64
CA LYS A 45 -0.35 9.21 22.68
C LYS A 45 -1.71 9.68 22.18
N ASN A 46 -1.75 10.75 21.36
CA ASN A 46 -2.99 11.26 20.80
C ASN A 46 -3.61 10.30 19.79
N ILE A 47 -2.80 9.76 18.88
CA ILE A 47 -3.24 8.78 17.88
C ILE A 47 -3.79 7.53 18.57
N GLU A 48 -3.06 6.95 19.50
CA GLU A 48 -3.50 5.78 20.27
C GLU A 48 -4.83 6.04 21.00
N ARG A 49 -5.06 7.23 21.56
CA ARG A 49 -6.35 7.60 22.16
C ARG A 49 -7.51 7.48 21.17
N TYR A 50 -7.34 7.99 19.93
CA TYR A 50 -8.38 7.85 18.89
C TYR A 50 -8.54 6.42 18.43
N LEU A 51 -7.47 5.63 18.41
CA LEU A 51 -7.45 4.24 18.00
C LEU A 51 -7.83 3.23 19.09
N GLY A 52 -8.32 3.70 20.24
CA GLY A 52 -8.75 2.83 21.34
C GLY A 52 -7.58 2.11 22.03
N GLY A 53 -6.44 2.80 22.17
CA GLY A 53 -5.21 2.27 22.80
C GLY A 53 -4.39 1.36 21.90
N ARG A 54 -4.70 1.29 20.60
CA ARG A 54 -3.99 0.41 19.64
C ARG A 54 -2.98 1.19 18.80
N SER A 55 -1.91 0.50 18.41
CA SER A 55 -0.91 0.98 17.46
C SER A 55 -1.52 1.24 16.08
N ILE A 56 -0.92 2.15 15.30
CA ILE A 56 -1.27 2.36 13.89
C ILE A 56 -0.98 1.10 13.05
N VAL A 57 0.00 0.29 13.42
CA VAL A 57 0.32 -0.99 12.76
C VAL A 57 -0.89 -1.93 12.76
N TYR A 58 -1.66 -1.96 13.86
CA TYR A 58 -2.87 -2.78 13.95
C TYR A 58 -3.90 -2.44 12.86
N TYR A 59 -3.91 -1.20 12.39
CA TYR A 59 -4.85 -0.70 11.38
C TYR A 59 -4.23 -0.52 10.00
N ALA A 60 -2.98 -0.89 9.80
CA ALA A 60 -2.26 -0.64 8.55
C ALA A 60 -2.96 -1.22 7.31
N SER A 61 -3.52 -2.42 7.42
CA SER A 61 -4.30 -3.08 6.35
C SER A 61 -5.82 -3.00 6.55
N TRP A 62 -6.30 -2.09 7.41
CA TRP A 62 -7.72 -2.03 7.76
C TRP A 62 -8.62 -1.65 6.57
N MET A 63 -8.18 -0.74 5.71
CA MET A 63 -8.95 -0.30 4.56
C MET A 63 -9.24 -1.46 3.58
N ASP A 64 -8.27 -2.32 3.33
CA ASP A 64 -8.44 -3.53 2.53
C ASP A 64 -9.49 -4.49 3.11
N GLN A 65 -9.49 -4.63 4.43
CA GLN A 65 -10.43 -5.52 5.11
C GLN A 65 -11.87 -5.01 5.01
N VAL A 66 -12.07 -3.69 5.10
CA VAL A 66 -13.41 -3.10 5.16
C VAL A 66 -14.00 -2.72 3.80
N ARG A 67 -13.20 -2.54 2.74
CA ARG A 67 -13.67 -2.13 1.39
C ARG A 67 -14.71 -3.06 0.79
N HIS A 68 -14.82 -4.30 1.28
CA HIS A 68 -15.83 -5.28 0.85
C HIS A 68 -17.14 -5.18 1.64
N THR A 69 -17.17 -4.39 2.71
CA THR A 69 -18.38 -4.17 3.50
C THR A 69 -19.28 -3.11 2.85
N PRO A 70 -20.61 -3.15 3.06
CA PRO A 70 -21.51 -2.16 2.50
C PRO A 70 -21.14 -0.71 2.84
N ALA A 71 -20.66 -0.47 4.05
CA ALA A 71 -20.29 0.87 4.53
C ALA A 71 -19.07 1.47 3.79
N TYR A 72 -18.14 0.64 3.32
CA TYR A 72 -16.88 1.08 2.71
C TYR A 72 -16.69 0.64 1.26
N LYS A 73 -17.66 -0.03 0.65
CA LYS A 73 -17.56 -0.51 -0.74
C LYS A 73 -17.25 0.61 -1.75
N HIS A 74 -17.70 1.82 -1.47
CA HIS A 74 -17.41 2.99 -2.30
C HIS A 74 -15.91 3.37 -2.33
N THR A 75 -15.11 2.92 -1.35
CA THR A 75 -13.66 3.19 -1.28
C THR A 75 -12.83 2.21 -2.12
N THR A 76 -13.44 1.22 -2.77
CA THR A 76 -12.72 0.14 -3.48
C THR A 76 -11.78 0.68 -4.59
N THR A 77 -12.10 1.82 -5.20
CA THR A 77 -11.27 2.45 -6.24
C THR A 77 -10.25 3.44 -5.69
N TRP A 78 -10.28 3.76 -4.40
CA TRP A 78 -9.47 4.81 -3.77
C TRP A 78 -8.10 4.34 -3.27
N HIS A 79 -7.60 3.22 -3.77
CA HIS A 79 -6.28 2.66 -3.42
C HIS A 79 -5.17 3.07 -4.39
N THR A 80 -5.52 3.67 -5.53
CA THR A 80 -4.57 3.91 -6.62
C THR A 80 -4.64 5.35 -7.08
N ASN A 81 -3.53 5.81 -7.67
CA ASN A 81 -3.43 7.13 -8.31
C ASN A 81 -3.01 6.99 -9.76
N SER A 82 -3.57 7.79 -10.65
CA SER A 82 -3.12 7.91 -12.03
C SER A 82 -2.09 9.01 -12.17
N VAL A 83 -1.10 8.77 -13.03
CA VAL A 83 -0.10 9.77 -13.42
C VAL A 83 -0.02 9.87 -14.95
N ASP A 84 0.44 11.00 -15.45
CA ASP A 84 0.74 11.18 -16.88
C ASP A 84 2.06 10.49 -17.27
N ALA A 85 2.49 10.68 -18.52
CA ALA A 85 3.73 10.11 -19.04
C ALA A 85 4.98 10.63 -18.33
N GLU A 86 4.92 11.79 -17.76
CA GLU A 86 5.99 12.47 -17.02
C GLU A 86 6.01 12.10 -15.54
N GLY A 87 4.93 11.48 -15.03
CA GLY A 87 4.77 11.10 -13.62
C GLY A 87 3.97 12.11 -12.78
N ASN A 88 3.35 13.09 -13.42
CA ASN A 88 2.51 14.06 -12.71
C ASN A 88 1.12 13.48 -12.43
N TYR A 89 0.55 13.84 -11.29
CA TYR A 89 -0.77 13.38 -10.88
C TYR A 89 -1.88 13.76 -11.86
N VAL A 90 -2.71 12.78 -12.20
CA VAL A 90 -3.92 12.94 -13.01
C VAL A 90 -5.13 12.54 -12.19
N PRO A 91 -6.04 13.47 -11.85
CA PRO A 91 -7.22 13.18 -11.04
C PRO A 91 -8.16 12.17 -11.73
N ASP A 92 -8.71 11.22 -10.97
CA ASP A 92 -9.82 10.38 -11.42
C ASP A 92 -11.15 11.08 -11.03
N PRO A 93 -12.05 11.37 -11.98
CA PRO A 93 -13.35 11.99 -11.69
C PRO A 93 -14.25 11.18 -10.74
N LYS A 94 -13.97 9.89 -10.60
CA LYS A 94 -14.68 8.98 -9.66
C LYS A 94 -14.07 8.99 -8.25
N GLY A 95 -13.04 9.78 -8.03
CA GLY A 95 -12.24 9.78 -6.81
C GLY A 95 -11.10 8.77 -6.86
N ASP A 96 -10.03 9.11 -6.20
CA ASP A 96 -8.79 8.35 -6.11
C ASP A 96 -8.17 8.47 -4.72
N ALA A 97 -7.05 7.76 -4.50
CA ALA A 97 -6.34 7.77 -3.24
C ALA A 97 -5.88 9.19 -2.85
N MET A 98 -5.41 10.00 -3.82
CA MET A 98 -4.89 11.34 -3.56
C MET A 98 -5.96 12.28 -3.01
N THR A 99 -7.09 12.38 -3.72
CA THR A 99 -8.20 13.26 -3.34
C THR A 99 -8.72 12.91 -1.94
N PHE A 100 -8.81 11.61 -1.66
CA PHE A 100 -9.31 11.13 -0.37
C PHE A 100 -8.30 11.30 0.76
N LEU A 101 -7.02 11.13 0.46
CA LEU A 101 -5.94 11.37 1.42
C LEU A 101 -5.88 12.85 1.84
N ASP A 102 -6.00 13.78 0.89
CA ASP A 102 -6.04 15.22 1.16
C ASP A 102 -7.21 15.56 2.13
N ASP A 103 -8.40 14.99 1.92
CA ASP A 103 -9.56 15.18 2.80
C ASP A 103 -9.30 14.62 4.21
N CYS A 104 -8.74 13.42 4.30
CA CYS A 104 -8.40 12.82 5.60
C CYS A 104 -7.34 13.62 6.35
N ILE A 105 -6.32 14.13 5.67
CA ILE A 105 -5.28 14.99 6.26
C ILE A 105 -5.90 16.30 6.77
N ALA A 106 -6.79 16.93 6.00
CA ALA A 106 -7.48 18.14 6.43
C ALA A 106 -8.30 17.91 7.71
N LYS A 107 -9.06 16.80 7.78
CA LYS A 107 -9.83 16.41 8.97
C LYS A 107 -8.95 16.17 10.19
N VAL A 108 -7.81 15.49 10.02
CA VAL A 108 -6.88 15.23 11.12
C VAL A 108 -6.17 16.51 11.57
N LYS A 109 -5.83 17.41 10.67
CA LYS A 109 -5.28 18.74 11.03
C LYS A 109 -6.28 19.56 11.87
N ASP A 110 -7.55 19.46 11.56
CA ASP A 110 -8.64 20.13 12.28
C ASP A 110 -9.31 19.24 13.33
N TYR A 111 -8.58 18.29 13.88
CA TYR A 111 -9.11 17.24 14.78
C TYR A 111 -9.91 17.75 15.99
N ARG A 112 -9.69 19.00 16.41
CA ARG A 112 -10.40 19.60 17.55
C ARG A 112 -11.85 19.97 17.23
N ASN A 113 -12.15 20.22 15.96
CA ASN A 113 -13.48 20.58 15.45
C ASN A 113 -14.19 19.39 14.79
N GLN A 114 -13.57 18.18 14.80
CA GLN A 114 -14.14 16.96 14.29
C GLN A 114 -14.62 16.05 15.42
N ASP A 115 -15.61 15.21 15.15
CA ASP A 115 -15.96 14.14 16.08
C ASP A 115 -14.88 13.05 16.12
N ASP A 116 -14.79 12.34 17.23
CA ASP A 116 -13.77 11.32 17.49
C ASP A 116 -13.81 10.17 16.46
N SER A 117 -14.98 9.85 15.89
CA SER A 117 -15.13 8.81 14.89
C SER A 117 -14.54 9.23 13.55
N THR A 118 -14.77 10.48 13.14
CA THR A 118 -14.20 11.08 11.93
C THR A 118 -12.66 11.09 12.01
N VAL A 119 -12.11 11.56 13.14
CA VAL A 119 -10.64 11.57 13.34
C VAL A 119 -10.09 10.15 13.30
N ARG A 120 -10.71 9.22 14.00
CA ARG A 120 -10.31 7.79 14.02
C ARG A 120 -10.25 7.17 12.65
N VAL A 121 -11.31 7.35 11.86
CA VAL A 121 -11.42 6.77 10.53
C VAL A 121 -10.40 7.43 9.59
N SER A 122 -10.24 8.76 9.67
CA SER A 122 -9.23 9.48 8.87
C SER A 122 -7.81 9.03 9.16
N ILE A 123 -7.45 8.80 10.43
CA ILE A 123 -6.12 8.25 10.79
C ILE A 123 -5.90 6.88 10.13
N ARG A 124 -6.89 5.98 10.17
CA ARG A 124 -6.77 4.65 9.57
C ARG A 124 -6.59 4.73 8.06
N PHE A 125 -7.31 5.62 7.38
CA PHE A 125 -7.15 5.85 5.95
C PHE A 125 -5.78 6.43 5.60
N ILE A 126 -5.31 7.44 6.34
CA ILE A 126 -3.98 8.03 6.11
C ILE A 126 -2.89 6.96 6.17
N VAL A 127 -2.90 6.13 7.22
CA VAL A 127 -1.88 5.08 7.40
C VAL A 127 -1.85 4.11 6.22
N HIS A 128 -3.02 3.71 5.71
CA HIS A 128 -3.13 2.80 4.58
C HIS A 128 -2.76 3.46 3.25
N LEU A 129 -3.37 4.61 2.95
CA LEU A 129 -3.24 5.29 1.66
C LEU A 129 -1.82 5.82 1.40
N VAL A 130 -1.11 6.26 2.44
CA VAL A 130 0.31 6.63 2.29
C VAL A 130 1.14 5.40 1.92
N GLY A 131 0.84 4.23 2.49
CA GLY A 131 1.47 2.98 2.09
C GLY A 131 1.19 2.64 0.63
N ASP A 132 -0.08 2.67 0.21
CA ASP A 132 -0.50 2.39 -1.17
C ASP A 132 0.15 3.33 -2.18
N MET A 133 0.26 4.61 -1.85
CA MET A 133 0.87 5.61 -2.72
C MET A 133 2.32 5.28 -3.08
N HIS A 134 3.05 4.62 -2.17
CA HIS A 134 4.43 4.21 -2.38
C HIS A 134 4.56 2.79 -2.96
N CYS A 135 3.45 2.11 -3.23
CA CYS A 135 3.46 0.81 -3.87
C CYS A 135 3.49 0.95 -5.40
N PRO A 136 4.47 0.36 -6.10
CA PRO A 136 4.53 0.41 -7.57
C PRO A 136 3.25 -0.08 -8.25
N GLY A 137 2.56 -1.06 -7.69
CA GLY A 137 1.28 -1.57 -8.20
C GLY A 137 0.14 -0.55 -8.18
N HIS A 138 0.25 0.51 -7.38
CA HIS A 138 -0.79 1.52 -7.16
C HIS A 138 -0.57 2.85 -7.89
N VAL A 139 0.56 3.02 -8.56
CA VAL A 139 0.83 4.15 -9.46
C VAL A 139 0.49 3.73 -10.89
N LYS A 140 -0.48 4.37 -11.53
CA LYS A 140 -0.98 3.99 -12.85
C LYS A 140 -0.51 4.96 -13.91
N TYR A 141 0.50 4.57 -14.68
CA TYR A 141 0.90 5.26 -15.89
C TYR A 141 -0.12 5.04 -17.03
N PRO A 142 -0.17 5.90 -18.09
CA PRO A 142 -1.13 5.78 -19.19
C PRO A 142 -1.05 4.46 -19.95
N TRP A 143 0.12 3.82 -19.95
CA TRP A 143 0.34 2.51 -20.56
C TRP A 143 0.22 1.35 -19.57
N TYR A 144 -0.24 1.61 -18.34
CA TYR A 144 -0.52 0.55 -17.37
C TYR A 144 -1.46 -0.49 -17.98
N LYS A 145 -0.99 -1.72 -18.04
CA LYS A 145 -1.77 -2.89 -18.43
C LYS A 145 -1.77 -3.86 -17.26
N LYS A 146 -2.77 -4.73 -17.21
CA LYS A 146 -2.73 -5.90 -16.32
C LYS A 146 -1.68 -6.87 -16.85
N TYR A 147 -0.41 -6.48 -16.69
CA TYR A 147 0.73 -7.23 -17.18
C TYR A 147 0.91 -8.50 -16.34
N LYS A 148 1.04 -9.63 -17.03
CA LYS A 148 1.29 -10.93 -16.41
C LYS A 148 2.68 -11.39 -16.80
N PHE A 149 3.37 -12.03 -15.85
CA PHE A 149 4.68 -12.63 -16.07
C PHE A 149 4.81 -13.93 -15.28
N SER A 150 5.70 -14.80 -15.73
CA SER A 150 6.01 -16.05 -15.05
C SER A 150 7.30 -15.91 -14.26
N LEU A 151 7.27 -16.34 -12.99
CA LEU A 151 8.42 -16.36 -12.10
C LEU A 151 8.43 -17.69 -11.35
N ASN A 152 9.53 -18.44 -11.45
CA ASN A 152 9.68 -19.77 -10.81
C ASN A 152 8.53 -20.74 -11.12
N GLY A 153 7.99 -20.68 -12.35
CA GLY A 153 6.89 -21.55 -12.79
C GLY A 153 5.49 -21.11 -12.36
N ALA A 154 5.35 -20.03 -11.59
CA ALA A 154 4.06 -19.44 -11.23
C ALA A 154 3.77 -18.17 -12.04
N GLU A 155 2.49 -17.92 -12.33
CA GLU A 155 2.04 -16.73 -13.05
C GLU A 155 1.62 -15.64 -12.04
N TYR A 156 2.13 -14.43 -12.24
CA TYR A 156 1.81 -13.24 -11.45
C TYR A 156 1.32 -12.13 -12.35
N ASN A 157 0.43 -11.28 -11.86
CA ASN A 157 0.24 -9.97 -12.45
C ASN A 157 1.09 -8.94 -11.70
N LEU A 158 1.48 -7.86 -12.39
CA LEU A 158 2.40 -6.85 -11.85
C LEU A 158 1.90 -6.26 -10.52
N HIS A 159 0.62 -5.90 -10.46
CA HIS A 159 0.00 -5.32 -9.30
C HIS A 159 0.11 -6.26 -8.07
N ASN A 160 -0.43 -7.49 -8.18
CA ASN A 160 -0.40 -8.45 -7.08
C ASN A 160 1.02 -8.86 -6.68
N TYR A 161 1.96 -8.86 -7.65
CA TYR A 161 3.35 -9.17 -7.34
C TYR A 161 3.94 -8.13 -6.38
N TRP A 162 3.80 -6.86 -6.71
CA TRP A 162 4.33 -5.78 -5.88
C TRP A 162 3.58 -5.63 -4.56
N ASP A 163 2.28 -5.88 -4.56
CA ASP A 163 1.47 -5.80 -3.35
C ASP A 163 1.83 -6.86 -2.31
N GLU A 164 2.04 -8.09 -2.72
CA GLU A 164 2.14 -9.20 -1.77
C GLU A 164 3.42 -10.01 -1.94
N TRP A 165 3.68 -10.46 -3.17
CA TRP A 165 4.68 -11.50 -3.38
C TRP A 165 6.10 -10.99 -3.29
N ALA A 166 6.35 -9.77 -3.67
CA ALA A 166 7.68 -9.19 -3.68
C ALA A 166 8.36 -9.23 -2.31
N LEU A 167 7.62 -8.98 -1.23
CA LEU A 167 8.15 -9.01 0.13
C LEU A 167 8.08 -10.41 0.78
N THR A 168 7.17 -11.27 0.32
CA THR A 168 6.89 -12.56 0.99
C THR A 168 7.57 -13.74 0.33
N LEU A 169 7.85 -13.70 -0.98
CA LEU A 169 8.49 -14.82 -1.70
C LEU A 169 9.89 -15.16 -1.19
N SER A 170 10.61 -14.20 -0.64
CA SER A 170 11.95 -14.44 -0.10
C SER A 170 11.93 -15.16 1.25
N ASN A 171 10.81 -15.12 1.99
CA ASN A 171 10.66 -15.62 3.36
C ASN A 171 11.79 -15.20 4.33
N LYS A 172 12.46 -14.06 4.03
CA LYS A 172 13.64 -13.64 4.79
C LYS A 172 13.28 -12.84 6.02
N TRP A 173 12.31 -11.92 5.87
CA TRP A 173 12.03 -10.94 6.91
C TRP A 173 10.53 -10.81 7.19
N HIS A 174 10.22 -10.60 8.44
CA HIS A 174 8.92 -10.14 8.91
C HIS A 174 8.89 -8.60 8.89
N TYR A 175 7.72 -7.98 9.11
CA TYR A 175 7.58 -6.52 9.05
C TYR A 175 8.50 -5.75 10.02
N LEU A 176 8.85 -6.34 11.17
CA LEU A 176 9.78 -5.73 12.12
C LEU A 176 11.20 -5.65 11.56
N GLU A 177 11.68 -6.74 10.95
CA GLU A 177 13.02 -6.77 10.34
C GLU A 177 13.07 -5.80 9.16
N TYR A 178 12.04 -5.75 8.32
CA TYR A 178 11.93 -4.72 7.27
C TYR A 178 12.00 -3.32 7.88
N GLY A 179 11.21 -3.04 8.94
CA GLY A 179 11.23 -1.76 9.62
C GLY A 179 12.63 -1.39 10.14
N HIS A 180 13.30 -2.31 10.81
CA HIS A 180 14.67 -2.07 11.31
C HIS A 180 15.71 -1.89 10.21
N GLN A 181 15.57 -2.56 9.07
CA GLN A 181 16.52 -2.41 7.96
C GLN A 181 16.29 -1.11 7.18
N LEU A 182 15.05 -0.67 7.02
CA LEU A 182 14.69 0.50 6.24
C LEU A 182 14.78 1.81 7.05
N ASP A 183 14.55 1.78 8.38
CA ASP A 183 14.58 2.97 9.25
C ASP A 183 16.01 3.32 9.74
N ARG A 184 17.00 3.25 8.85
CA ARG A 184 18.42 3.55 9.16
C ARG A 184 18.84 4.97 8.81
N CYS A 185 17.91 5.78 8.33
CA CYS A 185 18.16 7.15 7.96
C CYS A 185 18.53 8.02 9.18
N SER A 186 19.42 8.98 8.98
CA SER A 186 19.72 10.01 9.97
C SER A 186 18.49 10.89 10.25
N LYS A 187 18.53 11.62 11.36
CA LYS A 187 17.45 12.58 11.69
C LYS A 187 17.28 13.67 10.63
N ARG A 188 18.34 14.01 9.89
CA ARG A 188 18.29 14.99 8.80
C ARG A 188 17.53 14.39 7.62
N GLU A 189 17.95 13.21 7.16
CA GLU A 189 17.29 12.50 6.05
C GLU A 189 15.82 12.24 6.35
N LYS A 190 15.47 11.78 7.54
CA LYS A 190 14.06 11.59 7.95
C LYS A 190 13.22 12.87 7.85
N ARG A 191 13.82 14.03 8.18
CA ARG A 191 13.13 15.32 8.00
C ARG A 191 12.97 15.71 6.54
N GLU A 192 13.97 15.41 5.72
CA GLU A 192 13.94 15.67 4.27
C GLU A 192 12.87 14.79 3.60
N ILE A 193 12.87 13.49 3.88
CA ILE A 193 11.86 12.53 3.37
C ILE A 193 10.42 12.91 3.77
N ALA A 194 10.23 13.40 4.99
CA ALA A 194 8.91 13.77 5.48
C ALA A 194 8.40 15.13 4.98
N GLN A 195 9.19 15.84 4.18
CA GLN A 195 8.78 17.12 3.59
C GLN A 195 7.85 16.93 2.40
N GLY A 196 7.25 18.03 1.97
CA GLY A 196 6.38 18.06 0.80
C GLY A 196 4.91 17.76 1.11
N THR A 197 4.19 17.55 0.04
CA THR A 197 2.76 17.27 0.02
C THR A 197 2.51 15.85 -0.50
N PRO A 198 1.29 15.30 -0.35
CA PRO A 198 0.96 14.02 -0.97
C PRO A 198 1.24 13.97 -2.49
N ARG A 199 1.13 15.10 -3.19
CA ARG A 199 1.46 15.18 -4.63
C ARG A 199 2.95 15.04 -4.89
N ASP A 200 3.79 15.66 -4.06
CA ASP A 200 5.25 15.52 -4.15
C ASP A 200 5.66 14.07 -3.90
N TRP A 201 5.09 13.42 -2.88
CA TRP A 201 5.35 12.00 -2.57
C TRP A 201 4.90 11.07 -3.70
N LEU A 202 3.75 11.34 -4.33
CA LEU A 202 3.31 10.57 -5.50
C LEU A 202 4.25 10.75 -6.68
N ALA A 203 4.73 11.97 -6.95
CA ALA A 203 5.68 12.25 -8.02
C ALA A 203 7.00 11.50 -7.80
N ASP A 204 7.50 11.46 -6.56
CA ASP A 204 8.68 10.68 -6.18
C ASP A 204 8.44 9.19 -6.40
N SER A 205 7.32 8.66 -5.93
CA SER A 205 6.95 7.25 -6.14
C SER A 205 6.81 6.90 -7.63
N ALA A 206 6.21 7.79 -8.43
CA ALA A 206 6.09 7.61 -9.86
C ALA A 206 7.46 7.55 -10.54
N ARG A 207 8.37 8.47 -10.20
CA ARG A 207 9.74 8.46 -10.70
C ARG A 207 10.46 7.15 -10.35
N ASP A 208 10.37 6.73 -9.10
CA ASP A 208 11.10 5.56 -8.60
C ASP A 208 10.56 4.25 -9.20
N CYS A 209 9.24 4.11 -9.41
CA CYS A 209 8.67 2.93 -10.03
C CYS A 209 8.68 2.96 -11.56
N ARG A 210 9.13 4.05 -12.19
CA ARG A 210 9.13 4.23 -13.66
C ARG A 210 9.81 3.08 -14.39
N VAL A 211 10.97 2.64 -13.90
CA VAL A 211 11.74 1.54 -14.48
C VAL A 211 10.91 0.26 -14.58
N ILE A 212 10.07 -0.03 -13.60
CA ILE A 212 9.20 -1.23 -13.59
C ILE A 212 8.19 -1.15 -14.74
N TYR A 213 7.59 0.04 -14.92
CA TYR A 213 6.62 0.26 -15.98
C TYR A 213 7.24 0.29 -17.38
N ASP A 214 8.47 0.76 -17.51
CA ASP A 214 9.21 0.72 -18.78
C ASP A 214 9.55 -0.72 -19.18
N TRP A 215 9.82 -1.62 -18.24
CA TRP A 215 9.95 -3.06 -18.52
C TRP A 215 8.65 -3.66 -19.06
N THR A 216 7.51 -3.29 -18.50
CA THR A 216 6.21 -3.80 -18.96
C THR A 216 5.88 -3.35 -20.40
N LYS A 217 6.39 -2.19 -20.85
CA LYS A 217 6.28 -1.74 -22.22
C LYS A 217 7.07 -2.64 -23.19
N ALA A 218 8.27 -3.03 -22.77
CA ALA A 218 9.20 -3.80 -23.58
C ALA A 218 8.83 -5.29 -23.65
N ASP A 219 7.76 -5.72 -23.00
CA ASP A 219 7.32 -7.13 -22.89
C ASP A 219 8.45 -8.08 -22.45
N GLN A 220 9.34 -7.58 -21.60
CA GLN A 220 10.52 -8.30 -21.14
C GLN A 220 10.14 -9.41 -20.17
N LYS A 221 10.75 -10.57 -20.34
CA LYS A 221 10.68 -11.64 -19.33
C LYS A 221 11.49 -11.21 -18.12
N LEU A 222 10.82 -11.02 -16.97
CA LEU A 222 11.48 -10.70 -15.72
C LEU A 222 12.05 -11.97 -15.09
N SER A 223 13.35 -11.94 -14.74
CA SER A 223 13.95 -12.97 -13.90
C SER A 223 13.78 -12.62 -12.42
N TYR A 224 13.86 -13.63 -11.56
CA TYR A 224 13.83 -13.40 -10.11
C TYR A 224 14.95 -12.44 -9.66
N GLU A 225 16.14 -12.54 -10.24
CA GLU A 225 17.26 -11.68 -9.93
C GLU A 225 16.99 -10.23 -10.32
N ALA A 226 16.43 -9.99 -11.50
CA ALA A 226 16.07 -8.64 -11.95
C ALA A 226 15.01 -8.00 -11.04
N VAL A 227 14.02 -8.78 -10.61
CA VAL A 227 12.96 -8.31 -9.72
C VAL A 227 13.49 -8.10 -8.30
N SER A 228 14.32 -9.02 -7.78
CA SER A 228 14.94 -8.89 -6.44
C SER A 228 15.93 -7.73 -6.39
N TYR A 229 16.70 -7.52 -7.44
CA TYR A 229 17.64 -6.41 -7.54
C TYR A 229 16.94 -5.06 -7.45
N THR A 230 15.82 -4.89 -8.16
CA THR A 230 15.01 -3.64 -8.09
C THR A 230 14.38 -3.42 -6.72
N HIS A 231 14.03 -4.49 -6.03
CA HIS A 231 13.49 -4.40 -4.65
C HIS A 231 14.51 -3.87 -3.64
N LEU A 232 15.79 -4.26 -3.84
CA LEU A 232 16.87 -3.90 -2.93
C LEU A 232 17.57 -2.60 -3.33
N THR A 233 17.38 -2.16 -4.57
CA THR A 233 18.08 -1.01 -5.15
C THR A 233 17.17 0.13 -5.62
N LEU A 234 15.83 -0.01 -5.50
CA LEU A 234 14.98 1.18 -5.59
C LEU A 234 15.49 2.16 -4.53
N PRO A 235 15.88 3.36 -4.95
CA PRO A 235 16.56 4.27 -4.04
C PRO A 235 15.65 4.60 -2.87
N THR A 236 16.06 4.15 -1.69
CA THR A 236 15.60 4.72 -0.42
C THR A 236 16.28 6.06 -0.18
N THR A 237 16.95 6.58 -1.21
CA THR A 237 17.72 7.82 -1.22
C THR A 237 17.27 8.67 -2.39
N SER A 238 16.37 9.55 -2.16
CA SER A 238 16.29 10.82 -2.85
C SER A 238 16.96 11.88 -2.01
#